data_968a16a5f27ba8455f8a4651e2795d11
#
_entry.id   968a16a5f27ba8455f8a4651e2795d11
#
_cell.length_a   1.000
_cell.length_b   1.000
_cell.length_c   1.000
_cell.angle_alpha   90.00
_cell.angle_beta   90.00
_cell.angle_gamma   90.00
#
_symmetry.space_group_name_H-M   'P 1'
#
loop_
_entity.id
_entity.type
_entity.pdbx_description
1 polymer ?
#
loop_
_entity_poly.entity_id
_entity_poly.type
_entity_poly.pdbx_seq_one_letter_code
_entity_poly.pdbx_strand_id
1 'polypeptide(L)'
;MRNVIYYLLLLTLCSCKAELRELCYDHSHISNLQVAFDWQHTHEMQPKGMTVLFYDTQRDYQEPERYDFAGTQGGTARLISGSYRAVAYNYDTETILYRGSESEQTLEAYTRYSSVEEGTQLAPFTRGQSMPRATGTEDEPVILEPDALCGAASDEFTLTPSEGTQVILKPEMRTKEVTITIVNVPNLQYATQFGGALSGLAPSINMATGQLGEGCVTETFTCHVKDATTLEMKFRIFGHCPGGHEHAELLHNHPLTIYAILADGSKWYYTTDVSPQMHKWQPGTDPGPNPDPEPGSDDEEEEEINVEVEGLPIPEPITDGNGGFQPTVDGWQSIEIEVGM
;
A
#
# COMPACT_ATOMS: atom_id res chain seq x y z
N MET A 1 -56.26 -40.63 -18.41
CA MET A 1 -54.96 -40.22 -18.93
C MET A 1 -55.02 -38.92 -19.76
N ARG A 2 -55.99 -38.74 -20.65
CA ARG A 2 -56.10 -37.56 -21.53
C ARG A 2 -56.28 -36.23 -20.77
N ASN A 3 -57.01 -36.20 -19.67
CA ASN A 3 -57.23 -35.01 -18.86
C ASN A 3 -56.03 -34.62 -17.98
N VAL A 4 -55.19 -35.57 -17.58
CA VAL A 4 -53.95 -35.30 -16.81
C VAL A 4 -52.89 -34.60 -17.67
N ILE A 5 -52.84 -34.93 -18.97
CA ILE A 5 -51.95 -34.30 -19.93
C ILE A 5 -52.33 -32.83 -20.15
N TYR A 6 -53.63 -32.48 -20.19
CA TYR A 6 -54.07 -31.10 -20.30
C TYR A 6 -53.75 -30.26 -19.03
N TYR A 7 -53.83 -30.84 -17.84
CA TYR A 7 -53.43 -30.14 -16.62
C TYR A 7 -51.93 -29.95 -16.54
N LEU A 8 -51.13 -30.92 -17.00
CA LEU A 8 -49.68 -30.77 -17.06
C LEU A 8 -49.27 -29.70 -18.11
N LEU A 9 -49.92 -29.61 -19.26
CA LEU A 9 -49.69 -28.59 -20.28
C LEU A 9 -50.11 -27.18 -19.78
N LEU A 10 -51.17 -27.06 -19.00
CA LEU A 10 -51.60 -25.81 -18.39
C LEU A 10 -50.64 -25.31 -17.32
N LEU A 11 -50.05 -26.23 -16.55
CA LEU A 11 -49.04 -25.88 -15.51
C LEU A 11 -47.72 -25.38 -16.13
N THR A 12 -47.32 -25.90 -17.29
CA THR A 12 -46.11 -25.44 -17.98
C THR A 12 -46.30 -24.07 -18.63
N LEU A 13 -47.52 -23.68 -19.01
CA LEU A 13 -47.80 -22.33 -19.55
C LEU A 13 -47.87 -21.23 -18.45
N CYS A 14 -48.05 -21.57 -17.19
CA CYS A 14 -48.02 -20.62 -16.10
C CYS A 14 -46.61 -20.34 -15.58
N SER A 15 -45.63 -21.18 -15.89
CA SER A 15 -44.24 -21.00 -15.46
C SER A 15 -43.50 -19.87 -16.21
N CYS A 16 -43.95 -19.53 -17.41
CA CYS A 16 -43.27 -18.48 -18.22
C CYS A 16 -43.59 -17.03 -17.80
N LYS A 17 -44.51 -16.79 -16.86
CA LYS A 17 -44.85 -15.43 -16.46
C LYS A 17 -43.88 -14.79 -15.45
N ALA A 18 -43.09 -15.59 -14.79
CA ALA A 18 -42.12 -15.07 -13.81
C ALA A 18 -40.85 -14.52 -14.47
N GLU A 19 -40.37 -15.15 -15.55
CA GLU A 19 -39.16 -14.70 -16.26
C GLU A 19 -39.37 -13.47 -17.14
N LEU A 20 -40.61 -13.22 -17.58
CA LEU A 20 -40.93 -12.03 -18.40
C LEU A 20 -40.98 -10.72 -17.60
N ARG A 21 -40.95 -10.78 -16.26
CA ARG A 21 -40.91 -9.58 -15.40
C ARG A 21 -39.52 -8.93 -15.36
N GLU A 22 -38.47 -9.64 -15.70
CA GLU A 22 -37.10 -9.12 -15.73
C GLU A 22 -36.72 -8.50 -17.07
N LEU A 23 -37.50 -8.72 -18.14
CA LEU A 23 -37.31 -8.03 -19.40
C LEU A 23 -38.01 -6.66 -19.36
N CYS A 24 -37.37 -5.70 -18.71
CA CYS A 24 -37.80 -4.32 -18.73
C CYS A 24 -37.50 -3.73 -20.12
N TYR A 25 -38.50 -3.57 -20.94
CA TYR A 25 -38.40 -2.89 -22.25
C TYR A 25 -38.36 -1.37 -22.11
N ASP A 26 -38.83 -0.84 -20.98
CA ASP A 26 -38.74 0.59 -20.67
C ASP A 26 -37.49 0.82 -19.79
N HIS A 27 -36.45 1.36 -20.40
CA HIS A 27 -35.21 1.74 -19.74
C HIS A 27 -35.20 3.20 -19.26
N SER A 28 -36.36 3.81 -19.10
CA SER A 28 -36.49 5.20 -18.62
C SER A 28 -35.91 5.43 -17.22
N HIS A 29 -35.73 4.35 -16.45
CA HIS A 29 -35.09 4.37 -15.15
C HIS A 29 -33.56 4.29 -15.18
N ILE A 30 -32.96 4.04 -16.36
CA ILE A 30 -31.51 3.99 -16.55
C ILE A 30 -31.06 5.35 -17.10
N SER A 31 -30.07 5.91 -16.44
CA SER A 31 -29.48 7.19 -16.81
C SER A 31 -28.01 7.05 -17.16
N ASN A 32 -27.54 7.94 -18.02
CA ASN A 32 -26.13 8.05 -18.36
C ASN A 32 -25.45 9.04 -17.43
N LEU A 33 -24.38 8.61 -16.78
CA LEU A 33 -23.52 9.43 -15.95
C LEU A 33 -22.19 9.64 -16.68
N GLN A 34 -21.77 10.88 -16.86
CA GLN A 34 -20.43 11.20 -17.32
C GLN A 34 -19.49 11.22 -16.12
N VAL A 35 -18.47 10.37 -16.16
CA VAL A 35 -17.39 10.33 -15.19
C VAL A 35 -16.16 11.00 -15.79
N ALA A 36 -15.58 11.95 -15.10
CA ALA A 36 -14.34 12.63 -15.49
C ALA A 36 -13.37 12.64 -14.32
N PHE A 37 -12.09 12.61 -14.61
CA PHE A 37 -11.02 12.73 -13.61
C PHE A 37 -10.30 14.06 -13.75
N ASP A 38 -10.12 14.75 -12.63
CA ASP A 38 -9.31 15.97 -12.53
C ASP A 38 -8.00 15.65 -11.83
N TRP A 39 -6.91 15.67 -12.60
CA TRP A 39 -5.57 15.24 -12.16
C TRP A 39 -4.69 16.40 -11.65
N GLN A 40 -5.29 17.53 -11.25
CA GLN A 40 -4.50 18.70 -10.85
C GLN A 40 -3.60 18.46 -9.63
N HIS A 41 -3.94 17.50 -8.77
CA HIS A 41 -3.20 17.17 -7.55
C HIS A 41 -2.23 15.99 -7.72
N THR A 42 -2.27 15.28 -8.85
CA THR A 42 -1.45 14.06 -9.08
C THR A 42 -0.90 14.03 -10.51
N HIS A 43 -0.27 15.13 -10.93
CA HIS A 43 0.19 15.32 -12.32
C HIS A 43 1.15 14.24 -12.83
N GLU A 44 1.91 13.61 -11.93
CA GLU A 44 2.89 12.59 -12.28
C GLU A 44 2.27 11.21 -12.49
N MET A 45 1.07 10.99 -11.94
CA MET A 45 0.37 9.72 -12.04
C MET A 45 -0.34 9.59 -13.39
N GLN A 46 0.02 8.56 -14.15
CA GLN A 46 -0.62 8.22 -15.44
C GLN A 46 -1.04 6.76 -15.46
N PRO A 47 -2.11 6.40 -14.72
CA PRO A 47 -2.56 5.02 -14.66
C PRO A 47 -3.09 4.54 -16.01
N LYS A 48 -2.97 3.25 -16.27
CA LYS A 48 -3.53 2.59 -17.48
C LYS A 48 -5.06 2.62 -17.47
N GLY A 49 -5.66 2.82 -16.30
CA GLY A 49 -7.09 3.01 -16.15
C GLY A 49 -7.54 3.08 -14.70
N MET A 50 -8.83 3.41 -14.54
CA MET A 50 -9.47 3.64 -13.25
C MET A 50 -10.67 2.75 -13.08
N THR A 51 -10.78 2.10 -11.93
CA THR A 51 -12.03 1.47 -11.46
C THR A 51 -12.82 2.51 -10.68
N VAL A 52 -14.13 2.56 -10.92
CA VAL A 52 -15.06 3.37 -10.13
C VAL A 52 -16.16 2.47 -9.57
N LEU A 53 -16.34 2.52 -8.26
CA LEU A 53 -17.42 1.85 -7.54
C LEU A 53 -18.49 2.89 -7.19
N PHE A 54 -19.74 2.62 -7.60
CA PHE A 54 -20.90 3.48 -7.30
C PHE A 54 -21.74 2.81 -6.21
N TYR A 55 -21.85 3.46 -5.07
CA TYR A 55 -22.62 3.02 -3.91
C TYR A 55 -23.97 3.71 -3.92
N ASP A 56 -25.06 2.94 -4.03
CA ASP A 56 -26.42 3.45 -3.91
C ASP A 56 -26.71 3.83 -2.45
N THR A 57 -26.94 5.11 -2.18
CA THR A 57 -27.16 5.63 -0.82
C THR A 57 -28.56 5.40 -0.30
N GLN A 58 -29.49 4.94 -1.16
CA GLN A 58 -30.89 4.70 -0.81
C GLN A 58 -31.21 3.24 -0.56
N ARG A 59 -30.29 2.33 -0.91
CA ARG A 59 -30.48 0.89 -0.78
C ARG A 59 -29.39 0.31 0.10
N ASP A 60 -29.77 -0.13 1.28
CA ASP A 60 -28.87 -0.82 2.19
C ASP A 60 -28.46 -2.21 1.61
N TYR A 61 -27.20 -2.59 1.82
CA TYR A 61 -26.66 -3.91 1.53
C TYR A 61 -26.66 -4.34 0.04
N GLN A 62 -26.58 -3.40 -0.88
CA GLN A 62 -26.36 -3.70 -2.28
C GLN A 62 -24.85 -3.59 -2.60
N GLU A 63 -24.33 -4.59 -3.34
CA GLU A 63 -22.97 -4.47 -3.89
C GLU A 63 -22.86 -3.24 -4.79
N PRO A 64 -21.74 -2.51 -4.74
CA PRO A 64 -21.56 -1.35 -5.60
C PRO A 64 -21.52 -1.72 -7.07
N GLU A 65 -22.05 -0.84 -7.91
CA GLU A 65 -21.91 -0.98 -9.36
C GLU A 65 -20.48 -0.60 -9.78
N ARG A 66 -19.78 -1.53 -10.41
CA ARG A 66 -18.37 -1.35 -10.84
C ARG A 66 -18.27 -0.97 -12.31
N TYR A 67 -17.48 0.05 -12.59
CA TYR A 67 -17.07 0.45 -13.93
C TYR A 67 -15.57 0.61 -14.04
N ASP A 68 -14.98 0.01 -15.09
CA ASP A 68 -13.55 0.13 -15.39
C ASP A 68 -13.39 1.04 -16.62
N PHE A 69 -12.68 2.15 -16.45
CA PHE A 69 -12.40 3.12 -17.50
C PHE A 69 -10.94 3.01 -17.93
N ALA A 70 -10.70 2.87 -19.23
CA ALA A 70 -9.34 2.86 -19.76
C ALA A 70 -8.74 4.26 -19.76
N GLY A 71 -7.47 4.38 -19.33
CA GLY A 71 -6.75 5.65 -19.28
C GLY A 71 -7.27 6.58 -18.19
N THR A 72 -6.98 7.86 -18.35
CA THR A 72 -7.15 8.90 -17.33
C THR A 72 -8.34 9.83 -17.55
N GLN A 73 -9.10 9.64 -18.64
CA GLN A 73 -10.16 10.60 -19.04
C GLN A 73 -11.53 10.30 -18.43
N GLY A 74 -11.76 9.05 -18.00
CA GLY A 74 -13.08 8.60 -17.58
C GLY A 74 -13.95 8.17 -18.75
N GLY A 75 -15.28 8.33 -18.63
CA GLY A 75 -16.22 7.85 -19.65
C GLY A 75 -17.65 7.89 -19.18
N THR A 76 -18.52 7.11 -19.84
CA THR A 76 -19.95 7.04 -19.52
C THR A 76 -20.25 5.76 -18.74
N ALA A 77 -20.84 5.90 -17.56
CA ALA A 77 -21.48 4.84 -16.80
C ALA A 77 -22.99 4.85 -17.02
N ARG A 78 -23.62 3.69 -16.95
CA ARG A 78 -25.08 3.52 -17.09
C ARG A 78 -25.62 2.96 -15.78
N LEU A 79 -26.26 3.79 -14.99
CA LEU A 79 -26.77 3.45 -13.67
C LEU A 79 -28.30 3.61 -13.60
N ILE A 80 -28.91 2.90 -12.68
CA ILE A 80 -30.30 3.17 -12.33
C ILE A 80 -30.39 4.57 -11.70
N SER A 81 -31.46 5.32 -12.01
CA SER A 81 -31.68 6.62 -11.38
C SER A 81 -31.80 6.49 -9.87
N GLY A 82 -31.12 7.34 -9.13
CA GLY A 82 -31.01 7.26 -7.67
C GLY A 82 -29.94 8.19 -7.13
N SER A 83 -29.63 8.07 -5.85
CA SER A 83 -28.54 8.80 -5.19
C SER A 83 -27.35 7.89 -4.98
N TYR A 84 -26.17 8.40 -5.28
CA TYR A 84 -24.93 7.63 -5.27
C TYR A 84 -23.78 8.42 -4.65
N ARG A 85 -22.82 7.66 -4.10
CA ARG A 85 -21.45 8.10 -3.88
C ARG A 85 -20.53 7.25 -4.73
N ALA A 86 -19.43 7.81 -5.19
CA ALA A 86 -18.47 7.13 -6.01
C ALA A 86 -17.10 7.11 -5.35
N VAL A 87 -16.42 5.95 -5.41
CA VAL A 87 -15.01 5.81 -5.04
C VAL A 87 -14.25 5.27 -6.24
N ALA A 88 -13.17 5.95 -6.61
CA ALA A 88 -12.32 5.55 -7.71
C ALA A 88 -10.91 5.19 -7.25
N TYR A 89 -10.27 4.29 -7.99
CA TYR A 89 -8.86 3.93 -7.80
C TYR A 89 -8.27 3.38 -9.11
N ASN A 90 -6.95 3.46 -9.25
CA ASN A 90 -6.28 2.87 -10.40
C ASN A 90 -6.25 1.34 -10.30
N TYR A 91 -6.44 0.64 -11.44
CA TYR A 91 -6.50 -0.82 -11.46
C TYR A 91 -5.22 -1.50 -11.97
N ASP A 92 -4.21 -0.73 -12.34
CA ASP A 92 -2.94 -1.22 -12.89
C ASP A 92 -1.89 -1.54 -11.80
N THR A 93 -2.37 -1.99 -10.65
CA THR A 93 -1.58 -2.43 -9.51
C THR A 93 -1.44 -3.96 -9.51
N GLU A 94 -0.29 -4.47 -9.06
CA GLU A 94 0.01 -5.92 -8.98
C GLU A 94 0.02 -6.42 -7.53
N THR A 95 0.40 -5.55 -6.58
CA THR A 95 0.54 -5.90 -5.17
C THR A 95 -0.65 -5.50 -4.31
N ILE A 96 -1.47 -4.55 -4.78
CA ILE A 96 -2.62 -4.04 -4.03
C ILE A 96 -3.79 -5.02 -4.06
N LEU A 97 -4.32 -5.29 -2.89
CA LEU A 97 -5.54 -6.05 -2.65
C LEU A 97 -6.59 -5.15 -1.99
N TYR A 98 -7.87 -5.48 -2.16
CA TYR A 98 -8.97 -4.70 -1.60
C TYR A 98 -9.85 -5.58 -0.71
N ARG A 99 -10.36 -4.97 0.38
CA ARG A 99 -11.35 -5.60 1.28
C ARG A 99 -12.41 -4.59 1.68
N GLY A 100 -13.56 -5.08 2.19
CA GLY A 100 -14.65 -4.23 2.66
C GLY A 100 -15.34 -3.44 1.56
N SER A 101 -15.38 -3.98 0.32
CA SER A 101 -15.93 -3.29 -0.86
C SER A 101 -17.44 -3.10 -0.83
N GLU A 102 -18.14 -3.67 0.15
CA GLU A 102 -19.59 -3.54 0.34
C GLU A 102 -19.99 -2.12 0.75
N SER A 103 -19.07 -1.33 1.30
CA SER A 103 -19.30 0.05 1.72
C SER A 103 -18.07 0.91 1.43
N GLU A 104 -18.32 2.17 1.03
CA GLU A 104 -17.25 3.17 0.87
C GLU A 104 -16.46 3.39 2.17
N GLN A 105 -17.14 3.27 3.32
CA GLN A 105 -16.54 3.48 4.64
C GLN A 105 -15.57 2.36 5.04
N THR A 106 -15.72 1.17 4.45
CA THR A 106 -14.92 -0.01 4.78
C THR A 106 -14.00 -0.45 3.64
N LEU A 107 -14.06 0.21 2.49
CA LEU A 107 -13.20 -0.11 1.35
C LEU A 107 -11.75 0.26 1.66
N GLU A 108 -10.94 -0.74 1.93
CA GLU A 108 -9.51 -0.60 2.21
C GLU A 108 -8.65 -1.25 1.13
N ALA A 109 -7.54 -0.57 0.81
CA ALA A 109 -6.43 -1.12 0.06
C ALA A 109 -5.35 -1.61 1.04
N TYR A 110 -4.79 -2.79 0.76
CA TYR A 110 -3.73 -3.40 1.55
C TYR A 110 -2.84 -4.26 0.66
N THR A 111 -1.69 -4.70 1.15
CA THR A 111 -0.84 -5.69 0.48
C THR A 111 -0.85 -7.02 1.23
N ARG A 112 -0.41 -8.08 0.58
CA ARG A 112 -0.39 -9.39 1.22
C ARG A 112 0.66 -9.43 2.34
N TYR A 113 0.39 -10.21 3.36
CA TYR A 113 1.38 -10.57 4.36
C TYR A 113 2.47 -11.44 3.75
N SER A 114 3.68 -11.26 4.24
CA SER A 114 4.89 -11.94 3.78
C SER A 114 5.78 -12.28 4.98
N SER A 115 6.99 -12.69 4.71
CA SER A 115 8.08 -12.77 5.68
C SER A 115 9.23 -11.86 5.22
N VAL A 116 10.12 -11.49 6.14
CA VAL A 116 11.30 -10.69 5.78
C VAL A 116 12.14 -11.42 4.72
N GLU A 117 12.22 -12.74 4.83
CA GLU A 117 12.94 -13.59 3.88
C GLU A 117 12.34 -13.51 2.48
N GLU A 118 11.02 -13.50 2.35
CA GLU A 118 10.34 -13.46 1.05
C GLU A 118 10.40 -12.07 0.41
N GLY A 119 10.36 -11.01 1.23
CA GLY A 119 10.31 -9.63 0.77
C GLY A 119 11.66 -9.00 0.42
N THR A 120 12.78 -9.71 0.60
CA THR A 120 14.12 -9.19 0.34
C THR A 120 14.84 -9.94 -0.77
N GLN A 121 15.87 -9.33 -1.35
CA GLN A 121 16.77 -9.99 -2.30
C GLN A 121 17.57 -11.14 -1.65
N LEU A 122 17.52 -11.27 -0.33
CA LEU A 122 18.26 -12.29 0.43
C LEU A 122 17.52 -13.63 0.54
N ALA A 123 16.24 -13.68 0.18
CA ALA A 123 15.41 -14.89 0.27
C ALA A 123 16.07 -16.18 -0.25
N PRO A 124 16.77 -16.18 -1.41
CA PRO A 124 17.43 -17.37 -1.91
C PRO A 124 18.57 -17.89 -1.02
N PHE A 125 19.16 -17.05 -0.18
CA PHE A 125 20.37 -17.31 0.61
C PHE A 125 20.08 -17.54 2.09
N THR A 126 18.86 -17.23 2.54
CA THR A 126 18.46 -17.35 3.95
C THR A 126 17.63 -18.59 4.24
N ARG A 127 17.52 -19.53 3.29
CA ARG A 127 16.71 -20.75 3.42
C ARG A 127 16.89 -21.45 4.76
N GLY A 128 15.80 -21.49 5.54
CA GLY A 128 15.75 -22.18 6.83
C GLY A 128 16.32 -21.41 8.03
N GLN A 129 16.66 -20.14 7.86
CA GLN A 129 17.05 -19.24 8.94
C GLN A 129 16.12 -18.02 8.94
N SER A 130 15.52 -17.72 10.10
CA SER A 130 14.77 -16.47 10.24
C SER A 130 15.73 -15.28 10.27
N MET A 131 15.37 -14.22 9.56
CA MET A 131 16.12 -12.96 9.59
C MET A 131 15.81 -12.21 10.89
N PRO A 132 16.83 -11.61 11.52
CA PRO A 132 16.60 -10.81 12.73
C PRO A 132 15.73 -9.59 12.41
N ARG A 133 15.01 -9.12 13.42
CA ARG A 133 14.17 -7.95 13.36
C ARG A 133 14.68 -6.89 14.34
N ALA A 134 14.30 -5.65 14.11
CA ALA A 134 14.59 -4.60 15.08
C ALA A 134 13.90 -4.91 16.40
N THR A 135 14.55 -4.58 17.49
CA THR A 135 14.02 -4.79 18.85
C THR A 135 12.70 -4.05 19.04
N GLY A 136 11.68 -4.77 19.50
CA GLY A 136 10.33 -4.25 19.71
C GLY A 136 9.41 -4.34 18.50
N THR A 137 9.88 -4.87 17.35
CA THR A 137 9.06 -5.05 16.14
C THR A 137 8.87 -6.53 15.78
N GLU A 138 9.23 -7.44 16.67
CA GLU A 138 9.22 -8.88 16.40
C GLU A 138 7.80 -9.41 16.10
N ASP A 139 6.79 -8.81 16.72
CA ASP A 139 5.38 -9.19 16.58
C ASP A 139 4.66 -8.42 15.44
N GLU A 140 5.28 -7.41 14.84
CA GLU A 140 4.67 -6.72 13.70
C GLU A 140 4.52 -7.66 12.50
N PRO A 141 3.33 -7.72 11.88
CA PRO A 141 3.19 -8.43 10.61
C PRO A 141 4.12 -7.84 9.54
N VAL A 142 4.68 -8.68 8.69
CA VAL A 142 5.47 -8.24 7.54
C VAL A 142 4.60 -8.15 6.31
N ILE A 143 4.71 -7.05 5.57
CA ILE A 143 3.99 -6.84 4.32
C ILE A 143 4.97 -6.59 3.16
N LEU A 144 4.48 -6.76 1.94
CA LEU A 144 5.20 -6.37 0.73
C LEU A 144 4.90 -4.90 0.40
N GLU A 145 5.85 -4.28 -0.28
CA GLU A 145 5.72 -2.93 -0.83
C GLU A 145 4.44 -2.76 -1.65
N PRO A 146 3.63 -1.71 -1.39
CA PRO A 146 2.49 -1.38 -2.23
C PRO A 146 2.91 -0.71 -3.54
N ASP A 147 2.16 -0.96 -4.61
CA ASP A 147 2.30 -0.21 -5.85
C ASP A 147 1.87 1.25 -5.69
N ALA A 148 2.19 2.07 -6.69
CA ALA A 148 1.65 3.42 -6.78
C ALA A 148 0.11 3.36 -6.85
N LEU A 149 -0.54 3.90 -5.85
CA LEU A 149 -1.99 3.88 -5.69
C LEU A 149 -2.52 5.30 -5.59
N CYS A 150 -3.51 5.62 -6.41
CA CYS A 150 -4.30 6.82 -6.25
C CYS A 150 -5.77 6.47 -6.04
N GLY A 151 -6.49 7.35 -5.38
CA GLY A 151 -7.90 7.20 -5.11
C GLY A 151 -8.64 8.52 -5.10
N ALA A 152 -9.95 8.48 -5.36
CA ALA A 152 -10.82 9.65 -5.28
C ALA A 152 -12.17 9.23 -4.71
N ALA A 153 -12.83 10.12 -4.00
CA ALA A 153 -14.21 9.94 -3.57
C ALA A 153 -15.07 11.15 -4.00
N SER A 154 -16.36 10.92 -4.22
CA SER A 154 -17.31 11.99 -4.48
C SER A 154 -18.18 12.25 -3.27
N ASP A 155 -18.70 13.47 -3.17
CA ASP A 155 -19.91 13.73 -2.41
C ASP A 155 -21.09 12.95 -2.99
N GLU A 156 -22.19 12.89 -2.23
CA GLU A 156 -23.43 12.29 -2.72
C GLU A 156 -23.99 13.11 -3.88
N PHE A 157 -24.35 12.44 -4.97
CA PHE A 157 -25.00 13.04 -6.13
C PHE A 157 -26.24 12.26 -6.53
N THR A 158 -27.21 12.96 -7.14
CA THR A 158 -28.45 12.35 -7.60
C THR A 158 -28.45 12.24 -9.12
N LEU A 159 -28.77 11.06 -9.62
CA LEU A 159 -28.89 10.74 -11.03
C LEU A 159 -30.36 10.65 -11.42
N THR A 160 -30.78 11.55 -12.35
CA THR A 160 -32.15 11.60 -12.85
C THR A 160 -32.22 11.22 -14.32
N PRO A 161 -33.36 10.64 -14.81
CA PRO A 161 -33.47 10.17 -16.18
C PRO A 161 -33.38 11.27 -17.27
N SER A 162 -33.66 12.50 -16.91
CA SER A 162 -33.84 13.61 -17.84
C SER A 162 -32.64 14.54 -18.00
N GLU A 163 -31.66 14.44 -17.13
CA GLU A 163 -30.51 15.35 -17.09
C GLU A 163 -29.21 14.57 -17.32
N GLY A 164 -28.34 15.11 -18.18
CA GLY A 164 -26.97 14.63 -18.32
C GLY A 164 -26.20 14.99 -17.05
N THR A 165 -26.07 14.06 -16.12
CA THR A 165 -25.31 14.26 -14.87
C THR A 165 -23.82 13.96 -15.13
N GLN A 166 -22.95 14.78 -14.55
CA GLN A 166 -21.51 14.58 -14.56
C GLN A 166 -20.99 14.52 -13.12
N VAL A 167 -20.10 13.58 -12.85
CA VAL A 167 -19.29 13.54 -11.64
C VAL A 167 -17.83 13.76 -12.02
N ILE A 168 -17.16 14.66 -11.31
CA ILE A 168 -15.72 14.92 -11.44
C ILE A 168 -15.04 14.37 -10.20
N LEU A 169 -14.19 13.39 -10.39
CA LEU A 169 -13.39 12.76 -9.34
C LEU A 169 -11.98 13.35 -9.37
N LYS A 170 -11.43 13.64 -8.21
CA LYS A 170 -10.10 14.23 -8.05
C LYS A 170 -9.20 13.19 -7.42
N PRO A 171 -8.39 12.45 -8.20
CA PRO A 171 -7.48 11.48 -7.65
C PRO A 171 -6.39 12.15 -6.80
N GLU A 172 -6.12 11.55 -5.65
CA GLU A 172 -5.03 11.88 -4.74
C GLU A 172 -4.20 10.64 -4.51
N MET A 173 -2.89 10.80 -4.23
CA MET A 173 -2.05 9.67 -3.90
C MET A 173 -2.51 9.00 -2.59
N ARG A 174 -2.55 7.69 -2.59
CA ARG A 174 -2.85 6.83 -1.43
C ARG A 174 -1.61 6.09 -0.94
N THR A 175 -0.50 6.21 -1.65
CA THR A 175 0.81 5.72 -1.25
C THR A 175 1.83 6.83 -1.37
N LYS A 176 2.78 6.88 -0.45
CA LYS A 176 3.90 7.83 -0.43
C LYS A 176 5.18 7.12 -0.86
N GLU A 177 6.04 7.78 -1.63
CA GLU A 177 7.34 7.25 -1.98
C GLU A 177 8.36 7.59 -0.89
N VAL A 178 9.12 6.59 -0.44
CA VAL A 178 10.21 6.75 0.51
C VAL A 178 11.52 6.48 -0.22
N THR A 179 12.44 7.43 -0.15
CA THR A 179 13.82 7.28 -0.63
C THR A 179 14.77 7.31 0.55
N ILE A 180 15.46 6.20 0.81
CA ILE A 180 16.50 6.13 1.83
C ILE A 180 17.85 6.04 1.14
N THR A 181 18.77 6.95 1.51
CA THR A 181 20.13 6.96 1.02
C THR A 181 21.08 6.75 2.19
N ILE A 182 21.92 5.72 2.13
CA ILE A 182 22.98 5.49 3.11
C ILE A 182 24.30 5.89 2.46
N VAL A 183 24.93 6.92 3.00
CA VAL A 183 26.16 7.50 2.47
C VAL A 183 27.38 7.07 3.30
N ASN A 184 28.58 7.24 2.74
CA ASN A 184 29.85 6.95 3.42
C ASN A 184 29.96 5.50 3.95
N VAL A 185 29.46 4.54 3.18
CA VAL A 185 29.54 3.10 3.50
C VAL A 185 30.92 2.56 3.17
N PRO A 186 31.76 2.26 4.16
CA PRO A 186 33.06 1.64 3.91
C PRO A 186 32.86 0.18 3.47
N ASN A 187 33.82 -0.35 2.71
CA ASN A 187 33.88 -1.76 2.35
C ASN A 187 32.68 -2.30 1.54
N LEU A 188 31.88 -1.41 0.93
CA LEU A 188 30.69 -1.78 0.19
C LEU A 188 30.96 -2.82 -0.92
N GLN A 189 32.16 -2.80 -1.48
CA GLN A 189 32.62 -3.75 -2.49
C GLN A 189 32.69 -5.21 -2.00
N TYR A 190 32.69 -5.45 -0.70
CA TYR A 190 32.72 -6.79 -0.13
C TYR A 190 31.33 -7.40 0.09
N ALA A 191 30.30 -6.59 0.05
CA ALA A 191 28.95 -7.11 0.14
C ALA A 191 28.46 -7.58 -1.25
N THR A 192 27.86 -8.75 -1.27
CA THR A 192 27.33 -9.38 -2.47
C THR A 192 25.84 -9.17 -2.62
N GLN A 193 25.14 -8.94 -1.51
CA GLN A 193 23.69 -8.75 -1.49
C GLN A 193 23.25 -7.89 -0.33
N PHE A 194 22.16 -7.18 -0.56
CA PHE A 194 21.50 -6.33 0.41
C PHE A 194 19.99 -6.56 0.41
N GLY A 195 19.36 -6.32 1.54
CA GLY A 195 17.93 -6.20 1.72
C GLY A 195 17.65 -5.23 2.84
N GLY A 196 16.41 -4.78 2.94
CA GLY A 196 16.03 -3.86 3.99
C GLY A 196 14.60 -4.09 4.49
N ALA A 197 14.34 -3.59 5.69
CA ALA A 197 13.02 -3.59 6.31
C ALA A 197 12.84 -2.30 7.11
N LEU A 198 11.68 -1.68 7.01
CA LEU A 198 11.26 -0.51 7.78
C LEU A 198 10.01 -0.86 8.57
N SER A 199 10.03 -0.62 9.87
CA SER A 199 8.93 -0.93 10.78
C SER A 199 8.10 0.32 11.14
N GLY A 200 6.97 0.13 11.83
CA GLY A 200 6.10 1.22 12.28
C GLY A 200 5.23 1.83 11.18
N LEU A 201 4.89 1.08 10.15
CA LEU A 201 4.11 1.55 9.02
C LEU A 201 2.64 1.10 9.11
N ALA A 202 1.76 1.82 8.40
CA ALA A 202 0.34 1.46 8.34
C ALA A 202 0.08 0.24 7.46
N PRO A 203 -0.79 -0.70 7.88
CA PRO A 203 -1.06 -1.93 7.14
C PRO A 203 -1.95 -1.74 5.92
N SER A 204 -2.73 -0.67 5.86
CA SER A 204 -3.75 -0.41 4.84
C SER A 204 -4.17 1.06 4.83
N ILE A 205 -4.95 1.43 3.81
CA ILE A 205 -5.55 2.76 3.70
C ILE A 205 -6.99 2.64 3.20
N ASN A 206 -7.91 3.42 3.77
CA ASN A 206 -9.27 3.53 3.27
C ASN A 206 -9.29 4.36 1.98
N MET A 207 -9.90 3.83 0.94
CA MET A 207 -9.87 4.45 -0.39
C MET A 207 -10.72 5.72 -0.51
N ALA A 208 -11.80 5.82 0.25
CA ALA A 208 -12.68 6.98 0.23
C ALA A 208 -12.15 8.12 1.10
N THR A 209 -11.68 7.82 2.30
CA THR A 209 -11.33 8.83 3.30
C THR A 209 -9.83 9.12 3.38
N GLY A 210 -8.97 8.23 2.88
CA GLY A 210 -7.53 8.31 3.09
C GLY A 210 -7.09 7.89 4.50
N GLN A 211 -8.02 7.46 5.35
CA GLN A 211 -7.68 7.05 6.72
C GLN A 211 -6.84 5.78 6.72
N LEU A 212 -5.74 5.81 7.47
CA LEU A 212 -4.85 4.68 7.62
C LEU A 212 -5.47 3.58 8.49
N GLY A 213 -5.15 2.33 8.17
CA GLY A 213 -5.59 1.18 8.95
C GLY A 213 -4.90 1.09 10.30
N GLU A 214 -5.59 0.51 11.28
CA GLU A 214 -5.07 0.34 12.64
C GLU A 214 -3.97 -0.73 12.70
N GLY A 215 -3.06 -0.56 13.64
CA GLY A 215 -1.93 -1.45 13.88
C GLY A 215 -0.68 -1.03 13.10
N CYS A 216 0.46 -1.66 13.45
CA CYS A 216 1.75 -1.40 12.84
C CYS A 216 2.24 -2.63 12.08
N VAL A 217 2.93 -2.39 10.97
CA VAL A 217 3.55 -3.43 10.15
C VAL A 217 4.99 -3.06 9.81
N THR A 218 5.76 -4.08 9.46
CA THR A 218 7.08 -3.94 8.88
C THR A 218 6.98 -4.19 7.37
N GLU A 219 7.53 -3.27 6.58
CA GLU A 219 7.61 -3.42 5.14
C GLU A 219 9.03 -3.79 4.72
N THR A 220 9.15 -4.65 3.72
CA THR A 220 10.42 -5.12 3.19
C THR A 220 10.63 -4.57 1.78
N PHE A 221 11.88 -4.20 1.49
CA PHE A 221 12.26 -3.61 0.21
C PHE A 221 13.64 -4.05 -0.24
N THR A 222 13.96 -3.74 -1.50
CA THR A 222 15.26 -4.02 -2.10
C THR A 222 16.21 -2.84 -1.93
N CYS A 223 17.50 -3.15 -1.74
CA CYS A 223 18.56 -2.15 -1.66
C CYS A 223 19.43 -2.22 -2.92
N HIS A 224 19.80 -1.06 -3.44
CA HIS A 224 20.65 -0.93 -4.63
C HIS A 224 21.93 -0.19 -4.31
N VAL A 225 23.06 -0.68 -4.85
CA VAL A 225 24.32 0.03 -4.78
C VAL A 225 24.28 1.15 -5.83
N LYS A 226 24.29 2.41 -5.36
CA LYS A 226 24.28 3.59 -6.21
C LYS A 226 25.66 3.93 -6.74
N ASP A 227 26.64 3.86 -5.87
CA ASP A 227 28.06 4.08 -6.18
C ASP A 227 28.98 3.31 -5.21
N ALA A 228 30.28 3.58 -5.21
CA ALA A 228 31.27 2.84 -4.41
C ALA A 228 31.06 2.95 -2.89
N THR A 229 30.32 3.92 -2.41
CA THR A 229 30.14 4.24 -0.98
C THR A 229 28.70 4.54 -0.60
N THR A 230 27.75 4.36 -1.53
CA THR A 230 26.35 4.75 -1.33
C THR A 230 25.40 3.61 -1.66
N LEU A 231 24.48 3.34 -0.75
CA LEU A 231 23.28 2.51 -0.98
C LEU A 231 22.05 3.39 -1.13
N GLU A 232 21.16 3.02 -2.02
CA GLU A 232 19.88 3.68 -2.23
C GLU A 232 18.74 2.66 -2.22
N MET A 233 17.66 3.03 -1.58
CA MET A 233 16.41 2.27 -1.51
C MET A 233 15.27 3.20 -1.86
N LYS A 234 14.40 2.75 -2.77
CA LYS A 234 13.18 3.44 -3.14
C LYS A 234 12.03 2.45 -3.02
N PHE A 235 11.01 2.79 -2.26
CA PHE A 235 9.83 1.96 -2.04
C PHE A 235 8.64 2.84 -1.66
N ARG A 236 7.45 2.24 -1.62
CA ARG A 236 6.20 2.95 -1.32
C ARG A 236 5.57 2.41 -0.05
N ILE A 237 4.93 3.29 0.70
CA ILE A 237 4.20 2.99 1.93
C ILE A 237 2.78 3.55 1.86
N PHE A 238 1.84 3.02 2.63
CA PHE A 238 0.54 3.67 2.82
C PHE A 238 0.66 4.89 3.74
N GLY A 239 1.54 4.85 4.72
CA GLY A 239 1.80 5.92 5.68
C GLY A 239 2.35 5.37 6.99
N HIS A 240 2.40 6.24 7.99
CA HIS A 240 2.85 5.88 9.33
C HIS A 240 1.76 5.10 10.08
N CYS A 241 2.16 4.25 11.01
CA CYS A 241 1.25 3.53 11.89
C CYS A 241 0.47 4.50 12.79
N PRO A 242 -0.87 4.58 12.70
CA PRO A 242 -1.64 5.61 13.42
C PRO A 242 -1.71 5.42 14.93
N GLY A 243 -1.44 4.23 15.46
CA GLY A 243 -1.44 3.96 16.90
C GLY A 243 -0.12 4.22 17.62
N GLY A 244 0.96 4.50 16.88
CA GLY A 244 2.29 4.70 17.42
C GLY A 244 2.46 5.99 18.22
N HIS A 245 1.61 6.96 18.02
CA HIS A 245 1.75 8.32 18.55
C HIS A 245 0.99 8.56 19.87
N GLU A 246 0.13 7.65 20.30
CA GLU A 246 -0.59 7.77 21.57
C GLU A 246 0.28 7.52 22.82
N HIS A 247 1.46 6.91 22.64
CA HIS A 247 2.40 6.59 23.73
C HIS A 247 3.70 7.34 23.53
N ALA A 248 3.98 8.32 24.43
CA ALA A 248 5.22 9.11 24.44
C ALA A 248 6.51 8.26 24.52
N GLU A 249 6.39 7.01 24.91
CA GLU A 249 7.48 6.00 24.96
C GLU A 249 7.79 5.40 23.58
N LEU A 250 6.95 5.64 22.56
CA LEU A 250 7.06 5.08 21.21
C LEU A 250 7.45 6.12 20.16
N LEU A 251 8.10 7.19 20.58
CA LEU A 251 8.62 8.26 19.69
C LEU A 251 9.66 7.74 18.66
N HIS A 252 10.08 6.48 18.79
CA HIS A 252 11.08 5.85 17.94
C HIS A 252 10.48 4.65 17.19
N ASN A 253 9.51 4.93 16.32
CA ASN A 253 8.69 3.88 15.71
C ASN A 253 9.16 3.39 14.34
N HIS A 254 10.21 4.02 13.77
CA HIS A 254 10.69 3.65 12.45
C HIS A 254 12.12 3.10 12.47
N PRO A 255 12.35 1.94 13.11
CA PRO A 255 13.63 1.28 12.98
C PRO A 255 13.81 0.74 11.54
N LEU A 256 14.87 1.21 10.91
CA LEU A 256 15.37 0.74 9.63
C LEU A 256 16.35 -0.40 9.90
N THR A 257 16.11 -1.57 9.34
CA THR A 257 17.04 -2.70 9.39
C THR A 257 17.61 -2.97 8.00
N ILE A 258 18.92 -2.94 7.86
CA ILE A 258 19.64 -3.29 6.63
C ILE A 258 20.33 -4.62 6.84
N TYR A 259 20.17 -5.51 5.89
CA TYR A 259 20.80 -6.83 5.85
C TYR A 259 21.85 -6.88 4.76
N ALA A 260 23.00 -7.47 5.04
CA ALA A 260 24.08 -7.65 4.09
C ALA A 260 24.63 -9.07 4.14
N ILE A 261 24.93 -9.64 2.98
CA ILE A 261 25.71 -10.87 2.85
C ILE A 261 27.03 -10.50 2.18
N LEU A 262 28.15 -10.85 2.83
CA LEU A 262 29.48 -10.57 2.31
C LEU A 262 29.97 -11.66 1.37
N ALA A 263 31.08 -11.39 0.70
CA ALA A 263 31.71 -12.31 -0.27
C ALA A 263 32.18 -13.63 0.36
N ASP A 264 32.47 -13.66 1.65
CA ASP A 264 32.80 -14.84 2.43
C ASP A 264 31.57 -15.63 2.93
N GLY A 265 30.35 -15.17 2.61
CA GLY A 265 29.10 -15.75 3.06
C GLY A 265 28.65 -15.34 4.46
N SER A 266 29.42 -14.49 5.16
CA SER A 266 29.01 -13.96 6.45
C SER A 266 27.78 -13.05 6.31
N LYS A 267 26.89 -13.08 7.31
CA LYS A 267 25.61 -12.41 7.30
C LYS A 267 25.59 -11.33 8.39
N TRP A 268 25.27 -10.13 8.02
CA TRP A 268 25.25 -8.96 8.90
C TRP A 268 23.92 -8.24 8.81
N TYR A 269 23.45 -7.71 9.94
CA TYR A 269 22.33 -6.77 9.96
C TYR A 269 22.65 -5.55 10.81
N TYR A 270 22.08 -4.43 10.42
CA TYR A 270 22.29 -3.14 11.02
C TYR A 270 20.93 -2.52 11.29
N THR A 271 20.70 -2.03 12.48
CA THR A 271 19.45 -1.35 12.84
C THR A 271 19.77 0.09 13.24
N THR A 272 19.02 1.03 12.70
CA THR A 272 19.08 2.44 13.05
C THR A 272 17.68 3.02 13.12
N ASP A 273 17.44 3.99 13.98
CA ASP A 273 16.19 4.71 14.08
C ASP A 273 16.16 5.88 13.08
N VAL A 274 15.19 5.88 12.19
CA VAL A 274 14.98 6.95 11.21
C VAL A 274 13.73 7.78 11.48
N SER A 275 13.09 7.60 12.62
CA SER A 275 11.87 8.32 13.01
C SER A 275 11.98 9.83 12.89
N PRO A 276 13.09 10.50 13.31
CA PRO A 276 13.19 11.94 13.18
C PRO A 276 13.11 12.45 11.75
N GLN A 277 13.62 11.67 10.79
CA GLN A 277 13.61 12.04 9.38
C GLN A 277 12.29 11.66 8.72
N MET A 278 11.72 10.53 9.12
CA MET A 278 10.40 10.09 8.65
C MET A 278 9.30 11.09 9.03
N HIS A 279 9.40 11.69 10.22
CA HIS A 279 8.47 12.71 10.71
C HIS A 279 8.95 14.15 10.47
N LYS A 280 10.11 14.35 9.82
CA LYS A 280 10.72 15.67 9.57
C LYS A 280 10.91 16.53 10.81
N TRP A 281 11.24 15.92 11.91
CA TRP A 281 11.49 16.65 13.17
C TRP A 281 12.72 17.56 13.02
N GLN A 282 12.59 18.78 13.53
CA GLN A 282 13.72 19.69 13.57
C GLN A 282 14.71 19.26 14.66
N PRO A 283 16.02 19.26 14.41
CA PRO A 283 17.03 18.92 15.41
C PRO A 283 16.85 19.78 16.68
N GLY A 284 16.77 19.11 17.83
CA GLY A 284 16.63 19.78 19.14
C GLY A 284 15.22 20.20 19.53
N THR A 285 14.20 19.87 18.74
CA THR A 285 12.81 19.98 19.16
C THR A 285 12.35 18.62 19.69
N ASP A 286 11.87 18.61 20.94
CA ASP A 286 11.10 17.47 21.43
C ASP A 286 9.76 17.49 20.69
N PRO A 287 9.41 16.44 19.91
CA PRO A 287 8.14 16.41 19.17
C PRO A 287 6.92 16.45 20.11
N GLY A 288 7.11 16.25 21.41
CA GLY A 288 6.02 16.19 22.37
C GLY A 288 5.17 14.92 22.25
N PRO A 289 4.05 14.85 22.97
CA PRO A 289 3.20 13.68 23.01
C PRO A 289 2.33 13.47 21.75
N ASN A 290 2.32 14.42 20.82
CA ASN A 290 1.63 14.31 19.53
C ASN A 290 2.48 14.97 18.44
N PRO A 291 3.47 14.21 17.89
CA PRO A 291 4.41 14.76 16.90
C PRO A 291 3.83 14.87 15.49
N ASP A 292 2.65 14.29 15.25
CA ASP A 292 2.02 14.40 13.94
C ASP A 292 1.56 15.84 13.68
N PRO A 293 1.73 16.33 12.45
CA PRO A 293 1.17 17.59 12.04
C PRO A 293 -0.35 17.58 12.26
N GLU A 294 -0.90 18.72 12.67
CA GLU A 294 -2.36 18.90 12.73
C GLU A 294 -2.97 18.59 11.37
N PRO A 295 -4.12 17.89 11.29
CA PRO A 295 -4.81 17.66 10.04
C PRO A 295 -4.97 18.98 9.25
N GLY A 296 -4.37 19.03 8.05
CA GLY A 296 -4.32 20.24 7.21
C GLY A 296 -3.04 21.06 7.35
N SER A 297 -1.97 20.55 7.97
CA SER A 297 -0.64 21.13 7.84
C SER A 297 -0.06 20.80 6.44
N ASP A 298 0.80 21.69 5.92
CA ASP A 298 1.41 21.55 4.59
C ASP A 298 2.24 20.26 4.42
N ASP A 299 2.55 19.55 5.53
CA ASP A 299 3.31 18.30 5.56
C ASP A 299 2.49 17.08 5.10
N GLU A 300 1.14 17.16 5.07
CA GLU A 300 0.28 16.07 4.56
C GLU A 300 0.33 15.95 3.03
N GLU A 301 0.75 17.00 2.32
CA GLU A 301 0.78 17.03 0.85
C GLU A 301 2.07 16.41 0.25
N GLU A 302 3.07 16.07 1.06
CA GLU A 302 4.30 15.51 0.51
C GLU A 302 4.14 14.05 0.10
N GLU A 303 4.23 13.81 -1.20
CA GLU A 303 4.20 12.48 -1.82
C GLU A 303 5.52 11.73 -1.65
N GLU A 304 6.62 12.42 -1.27
CA GLU A 304 7.97 11.88 -1.16
C GLU A 304 8.58 12.13 0.22
N ILE A 305 9.12 11.06 0.83
CA ILE A 305 9.88 11.10 2.08
C ILE A 305 11.33 10.77 1.77
N ASN A 306 12.26 11.67 2.12
CA ASN A 306 13.68 11.48 1.91
C ASN A 306 14.42 11.31 3.24
N VAL A 307 15.13 10.18 3.38
CA VAL A 307 15.89 9.79 4.57
C VAL A 307 17.36 9.63 4.19
N GLU A 308 18.27 10.28 4.92
CA GLU A 308 19.71 10.08 4.76
C GLU A 308 20.30 9.50 6.04
N VAL A 309 21.00 8.37 5.90
CA VAL A 309 21.71 7.70 7.00
C VAL A 309 23.20 7.77 6.71
N GLU A 310 23.99 8.18 7.70
CA GLU A 310 25.45 8.25 7.55
C GLU A 310 26.11 6.99 8.12
N GLY A 311 26.85 6.32 7.25
CA GLY A 311 27.68 5.18 7.61
C GLY A 311 26.90 3.89 7.81
N LEU A 312 27.43 2.83 7.22
CA LEU A 312 27.04 1.44 7.47
C LEU A 312 28.36 0.67 7.57
N PRO A 313 28.82 0.30 8.78
CA PRO A 313 30.15 -0.23 8.98
C PRO A 313 30.27 -1.66 8.50
N ILE A 314 30.36 -1.87 7.19
CA ILE A 314 30.57 -3.18 6.59
C ILE A 314 31.99 -3.66 6.92
N PRO A 315 32.13 -4.83 7.59
CA PRO A 315 33.44 -5.39 7.91
C PRO A 315 34.16 -5.90 6.67
N GLU A 316 35.46 -6.02 6.76
CA GLU A 316 36.24 -6.77 5.75
C GLU A 316 35.91 -8.26 5.85
N PRO A 317 35.76 -8.96 4.72
CA PRO A 317 35.53 -10.41 4.72
C PRO A 317 36.73 -11.15 5.34
N ILE A 318 36.47 -12.25 5.99
CA ILE A 318 37.50 -13.09 6.52
C ILE A 318 38.24 -13.74 5.35
N THR A 319 39.44 -13.27 5.05
CA THR A 319 40.28 -13.89 4.04
C THR A 319 41.05 -15.04 4.62
N ASP A 320 40.96 -16.21 3.98
CA ASP A 320 41.72 -17.43 4.38
C ASP A 320 43.21 -17.12 4.51
N GLY A 321 43.70 -17.06 5.73
CA GLY A 321 45.13 -17.26 5.99
C GLY A 321 45.49 -18.71 5.73
N ASN A 322 46.20 -18.98 4.70
CA ASN A 322 46.95 -20.17 4.26
C ASN A 322 46.79 -21.50 5.06
N GLY A 323 45.57 -21.90 5.41
CA GLY A 323 45.31 -23.11 6.20
C GLY A 323 43.84 -23.55 6.16
N GLY A 324 43.29 -23.82 4.99
CA GLY A 324 42.23 -24.77 4.68
C GLY A 324 40.98 -24.85 5.55
N PHE A 325 40.68 -23.86 6.35
CA PHE A 325 39.47 -23.78 7.16
C PHE A 325 38.65 -22.59 6.71
N GLN A 326 37.54 -22.83 6.03
CA GLN A 326 36.52 -21.79 5.79
C GLN A 326 35.63 -21.72 7.02
N PRO A 327 35.71 -20.66 7.84
CA PRO A 327 34.74 -20.47 8.91
C PRO A 327 33.39 -20.08 8.28
N THR A 328 32.48 -21.04 8.21
CA THR A 328 31.05 -20.72 7.93
C THR A 328 30.49 -20.08 9.17
N VAL A 329 30.18 -18.78 9.09
CA VAL A 329 29.39 -18.12 10.11
C VAL A 329 27.94 -18.45 9.81
N ASP A 330 27.38 -19.44 10.51
CA ASP A 330 26.02 -19.92 10.27
C ASP A 330 24.92 -18.96 10.81
N GLY A 331 25.28 -17.88 11.52
CA GLY A 331 24.35 -16.96 12.16
C GLY A 331 24.49 -15.50 11.69
N TRP A 332 23.42 -14.73 11.87
CA TRP A 332 23.43 -13.30 11.70
C TRP A 332 24.25 -12.62 12.80
N GLN A 333 25.05 -11.62 12.42
CA GLN A 333 25.81 -10.78 13.34
C GLN A 333 25.20 -9.37 13.34
N SER A 334 25.03 -8.78 14.53
CA SER A 334 24.49 -7.44 14.68
C SER A 334 25.59 -6.40 14.87
N ILE A 335 25.40 -5.23 14.29
CA ILE A 335 26.12 -4.02 14.66
C ILE A 335 25.07 -2.92 14.91
N GLU A 336 25.11 -2.34 16.09
CA GLU A 336 24.33 -1.15 16.41
C GLU A 336 25.06 0.09 15.89
N ILE A 337 24.35 0.95 15.18
CA ILE A 337 24.85 2.24 14.73
C ILE A 337 24.37 3.26 15.75
N GLU A 338 25.30 3.81 16.54
CA GLU A 338 24.99 5.01 17.31
C GLU A 338 24.90 6.19 16.34
N VAL A 339 23.71 6.68 16.11
CA VAL A 339 23.52 7.93 15.38
C VAL A 339 23.99 9.05 16.30
N GLY A 340 25.15 9.63 16.00
CA GLY A 340 25.62 10.79 16.73
C GLY A 340 24.61 11.93 16.56
N MET A 341 24.01 12.35 17.68
CA MET A 341 23.13 13.51 17.77
C MET A 341 23.91 14.82 17.56
#